data_93f0047de9ec5ad4d6ddb9e42e3e346e
#
_entry.id   93f0047de9ec5ad4d6ddb9e42e3e346e
#
_cell.length_a   1.000
_cell.length_b   1.000
_cell.length_c   1.000
_cell.angle_alpha   90.00
_cell.angle_beta   90.00
_cell.angle_gamma   90.00
#
_symmetry.space_group_name_H-M   'P 1'
#
loop_
_entity.id
_entity.type
_entity.pdbx_description
1 polymer ?
#
loop_
_entity_poly.entity_id
_entity_poly.type
_entity_poly.pdbx_seq_one_letter_code
_entity_poly.pdbx_strand_id
1 'polypeptide(L)'
;MKLSSLGLILLGSTSLSSVYAGFHIGRVTTTVGVYRNHIACPSSKYNCDCFKGQDGLTGTVKLPKKDKMEDFFQITTPNWCGRVNMPTLDFYKRADGHWDFYRNKGDGTRVGTCYANSDSKTCIPGGVHYGDKLACYTDLCN
;
A
#
# COMPACT_ATOMS: atom_id res chain seq x y z
N MET A 1 43.28 28.51 -40.39
CA MET A 1 41.91 28.55 -39.88
C MET A 1 41.60 27.21 -39.20
N LYS A 2 41.53 27.18 -37.88
CA LYS A 2 41.16 25.97 -37.08
C LYS A 2 39.70 26.09 -36.66
N LEU A 3 38.84 25.21 -37.15
CA LEU A 3 37.48 25.07 -36.66
C LEU A 3 37.49 24.20 -35.42
N SER A 4 37.12 24.78 -34.28
CA SER A 4 36.89 24.07 -33.03
C SER A 4 35.45 23.51 -33.04
N SER A 5 35.34 22.20 -32.97
CA SER A 5 34.05 21.49 -32.82
C SER A 5 33.68 21.54 -31.36
N LEU A 6 32.64 22.31 -30.99
CA LEU A 6 32.02 22.24 -29.66
C LEU A 6 31.10 20.98 -29.63
N GLY A 7 31.52 19.99 -28.86
CA GLY A 7 30.67 18.85 -28.54
C GLY A 7 29.62 19.23 -27.50
N LEU A 8 28.36 19.17 -27.88
CA LEU A 8 27.20 19.36 -27.01
C LEU A 8 26.98 18.08 -26.21
N ILE A 9 27.33 18.10 -24.92
CA ILE A 9 27.01 16.99 -24.00
C ILE A 9 25.57 17.16 -23.56
N LEU A 10 24.68 16.34 -24.11
CA LEU A 10 23.33 16.19 -23.62
C LEU A 10 23.36 15.38 -22.30
N LEU A 11 23.28 16.11 -21.18
CA LEU A 11 23.01 15.51 -19.87
C LEU A 11 21.57 15.02 -19.86
N GLY A 12 21.38 13.74 -20.15
CA GLY A 12 20.11 13.06 -19.96
C GLY A 12 19.76 13.03 -18.47
N SER A 13 18.79 13.85 -18.07
CA SER A 13 18.19 13.79 -16.74
C SER A 13 17.40 12.49 -16.64
N THR A 14 18.01 11.44 -16.09
CA THR A 14 17.25 10.27 -15.63
C THR A 14 16.45 10.68 -14.40
N SER A 15 15.18 10.97 -14.57
CA SER A 15 14.24 11.10 -13.47
C SER A 15 14.19 9.74 -12.75
N LEU A 16 14.87 9.65 -11.62
CA LEU A 16 14.66 8.57 -10.68
C LEU A 16 13.23 8.72 -10.14
N SER A 17 12.29 8.01 -10.76
CA SER A 17 10.97 7.83 -10.18
C SER A 17 11.17 7.08 -8.87
N SER A 18 11.09 7.80 -7.76
CA SER A 18 11.11 7.20 -6.43
C SER A 18 9.89 6.29 -6.32
N VAL A 19 10.13 4.98 -6.34
CA VAL A 19 9.08 3.98 -6.12
C VAL A 19 8.70 4.03 -4.64
N TYR A 20 7.76 4.89 -4.30
CA TYR A 20 7.16 4.89 -2.97
C TYR A 20 6.15 3.75 -2.87
N ALA A 21 6.13 3.06 -1.73
CA ALA A 21 5.04 2.15 -1.43
C ALA A 21 3.73 2.95 -1.47
N GLY A 22 2.77 2.52 -2.27
CA GLY A 22 1.49 3.22 -2.39
C GLY A 22 0.67 3.11 -1.11
N PHE A 23 0.75 1.97 -0.42
CA PHE A 23 0.08 1.73 0.86
C PHE A 23 0.66 0.52 1.59
N HIS A 24 0.31 0.40 2.87
CA HIS A 24 0.67 -0.71 3.74
C HIS A 24 -0.58 -1.47 4.19
N ILE A 25 -0.46 -2.78 4.35
CA ILE A 25 -1.50 -3.64 4.90
C ILE A 25 -0.96 -4.30 6.16
N GLY A 26 -1.68 -4.17 7.26
CA GLY A 26 -1.22 -4.72 8.52
C GLY A 26 -2.33 -5.13 9.47
N ARG A 27 -1.91 -5.73 10.56
CA ARG A 27 -2.76 -6.21 11.63
C ARG A 27 -2.81 -5.18 12.75
N VAL A 28 -4.01 -4.84 13.19
CA VAL A 28 -4.23 -3.99 14.35
C VAL A 28 -4.58 -4.86 15.55
N THR A 29 -3.87 -4.64 16.65
CA THR A 29 -4.16 -5.24 17.96
C THR A 29 -4.26 -4.15 19.02
N THR A 30 -4.86 -4.46 20.17
CA THR A 30 -4.74 -3.61 21.35
C THR A 30 -3.36 -3.79 21.99
N THR A 31 -2.97 -2.88 22.86
CA THR A 31 -1.71 -2.99 23.64
C THR A 31 -1.68 -4.23 24.55
N VAL A 32 -2.84 -4.78 24.91
CA VAL A 32 -2.96 -6.05 25.63
C VAL A 32 -3.00 -7.28 24.72
N GLY A 33 -2.72 -7.09 23.43
CA GLY A 33 -2.60 -8.20 22.46
C GLY A 33 -3.92 -8.71 21.85
N VAL A 34 -5.06 -8.07 22.14
CA VAL A 34 -6.34 -8.47 21.56
C VAL A 34 -6.39 -8.04 20.09
N TYR A 35 -6.59 -9.00 19.19
CA TYR A 35 -6.78 -8.74 17.77
C TYR A 35 -8.04 -7.89 17.52
N ARG A 36 -7.92 -6.92 16.66
CA ARG A 36 -9.05 -6.13 16.17
C ARG A 36 -9.40 -6.46 14.73
N ASN A 37 -8.51 -6.12 13.79
CA ASN A 37 -8.75 -6.36 12.36
C ASN A 37 -7.46 -6.18 11.55
N HIS A 38 -7.53 -6.49 10.27
CA HIS A 38 -6.56 -6.03 9.28
C HIS A 38 -7.06 -4.73 8.64
N ILE A 39 -6.14 -3.83 8.39
CA ILE A 39 -6.41 -2.53 7.76
C ILE A 39 -5.37 -2.24 6.69
N ALA A 40 -5.68 -1.28 5.84
CA ALA A 40 -4.73 -0.73 4.87
C ALA A 40 -4.59 0.78 5.08
N CYS A 41 -3.35 1.27 5.07
CA CYS A 41 -3.03 2.69 5.24
C CYS A 41 -2.19 3.19 4.07
N PRO A 42 -2.56 4.32 3.43
CA PRO A 42 -1.70 4.95 2.44
C PRO A 42 -0.33 5.27 3.02
N SER A 43 0.75 5.13 2.23
CA SER A 43 2.11 5.41 2.69
C SER A 43 2.28 6.86 3.13
N SER A 44 1.55 7.80 2.53
CA SER A 44 1.51 9.22 2.93
C SER A 44 0.81 9.47 4.27
N LYS A 45 0.06 8.48 4.78
CA LYS A 45 -0.70 8.51 6.04
C LYS A 45 -0.41 7.28 6.91
N TYR A 46 0.81 6.78 6.85
CA TYR A 46 1.27 5.65 7.66
C TYR A 46 1.54 6.11 9.10
N ASN A 47 0.47 6.39 9.84
CA ASN A 47 0.49 6.99 11.18
C ASN A 47 -0.67 6.49 12.06
N CYS A 48 -0.68 6.91 13.31
CA CYS A 48 -1.65 6.48 14.31
C CYS A 48 -3.11 6.83 13.99
N ASP A 49 -3.37 7.91 13.27
CA ASP A 49 -4.74 8.29 12.91
C ASP A 49 -5.33 7.27 11.93
N CYS A 50 -4.53 6.85 10.94
CA CYS A 50 -4.93 5.77 10.06
C CYS A 50 -5.09 4.44 10.81
N PHE A 51 -4.15 4.07 11.68
CA PHE A 51 -4.22 2.80 12.42
C PHE A 51 -5.42 2.72 13.36
N LYS A 52 -5.93 3.86 13.81
CA LYS A 52 -7.15 3.96 14.62
C LYS A 52 -8.42 4.13 13.80
N GLY A 53 -8.31 4.34 12.49
CA GLY A 53 -9.44 4.63 11.61
C GLY A 53 -10.02 6.03 11.77
N GLN A 54 -9.21 7.00 12.18
CA GLN A 54 -9.66 8.36 12.52
C GLN A 54 -9.48 9.38 11.39
N ASP A 55 -8.68 9.04 10.37
CA ASP A 55 -8.36 9.98 9.28
C ASP A 55 -9.29 9.89 8.06
N GLY A 56 -10.24 8.95 8.08
CA GLY A 56 -11.13 8.70 6.94
C GLY A 56 -10.44 8.05 5.73
N LEU A 57 -9.17 7.69 5.85
CA LEU A 57 -8.36 7.08 4.79
C LEU A 57 -8.02 5.61 5.05
N THR A 58 -8.48 5.07 6.17
CA THR A 58 -8.24 3.66 6.53
C THR A 58 -8.99 2.73 5.60
N GLY A 59 -8.26 1.92 4.86
CA GLY A 59 -8.84 0.88 4.01
C GLY A 59 -9.30 -0.32 4.84
N THR A 60 -10.46 -0.87 4.48
CA THR A 60 -11.01 -2.08 5.12
C THR A 60 -10.54 -3.32 4.39
N VAL A 61 -9.85 -4.21 5.09
CA VAL A 61 -9.41 -5.50 4.57
C VAL A 61 -10.46 -6.55 4.85
N LYS A 62 -10.97 -7.19 3.79
CA LYS A 62 -11.91 -8.32 3.88
C LYS A 62 -11.15 -9.61 3.62
N LEU A 63 -11.01 -10.43 4.66
CA LEU A 63 -10.38 -11.74 4.60
C LEU A 63 -11.43 -12.82 4.36
N PRO A 64 -11.17 -13.85 3.51
CA PRO A 64 -12.08 -14.97 3.29
C PRO A 64 -12.25 -15.81 4.55
N LYS A 65 -11.22 -15.92 5.37
CA LYS A 65 -11.26 -16.55 6.69
C LYS A 65 -10.78 -15.59 7.77
N LYS A 66 -11.36 -15.70 8.95
CA LYS A 66 -11.02 -14.86 10.10
C LYS A 66 -9.52 -14.91 10.37
N ASP A 67 -8.91 -13.73 10.45
CA ASP A 67 -7.53 -13.47 10.87
C ASP A 67 -6.43 -14.04 9.95
N LYS A 68 -6.76 -14.57 8.76
CA LYS A 68 -5.76 -15.14 7.84
C LYS A 68 -5.82 -14.50 6.46
N MET A 69 -4.69 -13.98 6.03
CA MET A 69 -4.45 -13.62 4.63
C MET A 69 -4.04 -14.91 3.90
N GLU A 70 -5.04 -15.64 3.38
CA GLU A 70 -4.79 -16.82 2.55
C GLU A 70 -4.45 -16.40 1.10
N ASP A 71 -4.75 -17.20 0.10
CA ASP A 71 -4.37 -16.94 -1.29
C ASP A 71 -5.15 -15.81 -1.98
N PHE A 72 -6.20 -15.31 -1.34
CA PHE A 72 -7.05 -14.22 -1.82
C PHE A 72 -7.56 -13.36 -0.67
N PHE A 73 -7.66 -12.04 -0.89
CA PHE A 73 -8.41 -11.12 -0.03
C PHE A 73 -8.78 -9.85 -0.81
N GLN A 74 -9.62 -9.01 -0.23
CA GLN A 74 -10.06 -7.75 -0.81
C GLN A 74 -9.77 -6.57 0.10
N ILE A 75 -9.58 -5.39 -0.51
CA ILE A 75 -9.54 -4.12 0.20
C ILE A 75 -10.55 -3.17 -0.38
N THR A 76 -11.37 -2.58 0.48
CA THR A 76 -12.17 -1.42 0.14
C THR A 76 -11.42 -0.17 0.59
N THR A 77 -11.10 0.72 -0.35
CA THR A 77 -10.30 1.91 -0.11
C THR A 77 -11.21 3.14 -0.12
N PRO A 78 -11.28 3.91 0.99
CA PRO A 78 -11.97 5.19 0.98
C PRO A 78 -11.06 6.28 0.41
N ASN A 79 -11.58 7.16 -0.39
CA ASN A 79 -10.97 8.44 -0.82
C ASN A 79 -9.42 8.49 -1.02
N TRP A 80 -8.79 7.35 -1.33
CA TRP A 80 -7.37 7.34 -1.61
C TRP A 80 -7.06 8.14 -2.89
N CYS A 81 -5.89 8.77 -2.96
CA CYS A 81 -5.47 9.58 -4.10
C CYS A 81 -6.39 10.78 -4.39
N GLY A 82 -7.12 11.28 -3.39
CA GLY A 82 -8.08 12.38 -3.57
C GLY A 82 -9.27 12.03 -4.46
N ARG A 83 -9.54 10.75 -4.71
CA ARG A 83 -10.65 10.26 -5.52
C ARG A 83 -11.76 9.71 -4.63
N VAL A 84 -12.94 10.32 -4.75
CA VAL A 84 -14.17 9.74 -4.21
C VAL A 84 -14.52 8.51 -5.06
N ASN A 85 -14.88 7.38 -4.43
CA ASN A 85 -15.20 6.13 -5.10
C ASN A 85 -14.01 5.36 -5.72
N MET A 86 -12.97 5.17 -4.94
CA MET A 86 -11.94 4.22 -5.32
C MET A 86 -12.52 2.79 -5.41
N PRO A 87 -12.14 2.02 -6.44
CA PRO A 87 -12.63 0.65 -6.56
C PRO A 87 -12.12 -0.25 -5.43
N THR A 88 -12.91 -1.26 -5.09
CA THR A 88 -12.40 -2.39 -4.31
C THR A 88 -11.23 -3.03 -5.06
N LEU A 89 -10.20 -3.42 -4.35
CA LEU A 89 -9.02 -4.09 -4.90
C LEU A 89 -9.02 -5.56 -4.50
N ASP A 90 -8.75 -6.43 -5.48
CA ASP A 90 -8.66 -7.87 -5.32
C ASP A 90 -7.19 -8.31 -5.30
N PHE A 91 -6.80 -9.04 -4.28
CA PHE A 91 -5.41 -9.48 -4.05
C PHE A 91 -5.29 -11.00 -4.23
N TYR A 92 -4.32 -11.42 -4.99
CA TYR A 92 -4.02 -12.83 -5.26
C TYR A 92 -2.56 -13.13 -4.94
N LYS A 93 -2.35 -14.15 -4.12
CA LYS A 93 -1.01 -14.61 -3.75
C LYS A 93 -0.36 -15.35 -4.90
N ARG A 94 0.88 -14.99 -5.19
CA ARG A 94 1.73 -15.66 -6.16
C ARG A 94 2.48 -16.85 -5.55
N ALA A 95 2.95 -17.75 -6.40
CA ALA A 95 3.79 -18.87 -5.96
C ALA A 95 5.11 -18.44 -5.30
N ASP A 96 5.64 -17.25 -5.64
CA ASP A 96 6.84 -16.66 -5.03
C ASP A 96 6.58 -15.97 -3.68
N GLY A 97 5.34 -15.99 -3.18
CA GLY A 97 4.94 -15.39 -1.91
C GLY A 97 4.55 -13.91 -1.98
N HIS A 98 4.77 -13.24 -3.11
CA HIS A 98 4.28 -11.88 -3.34
C HIS A 98 2.77 -11.86 -3.64
N TRP A 99 2.17 -10.67 -3.67
CA TRP A 99 0.76 -10.49 -3.95
C TRP A 99 0.59 -9.53 -5.12
N ASP A 100 -0.08 -9.98 -6.19
CA ASP A 100 -0.54 -9.08 -7.23
C ASP A 100 -1.96 -8.62 -6.92
N PHE A 101 -2.30 -7.36 -7.28
CA PHE A 101 -3.65 -6.87 -7.08
C PHE A 101 -4.21 -6.15 -8.30
N TYR A 102 -5.54 -6.16 -8.36
CA TYR A 102 -6.36 -5.77 -9.49
C TYR A 102 -7.55 -4.96 -9.03
N ARG A 103 -8.15 -4.17 -9.91
CA ARG A 103 -9.44 -3.54 -9.63
C ARG A 103 -10.54 -4.60 -9.68
N ASN A 104 -11.36 -4.67 -8.63
CA ASN A 104 -12.53 -5.55 -8.63
C ASN A 104 -13.44 -5.20 -9.81
N LYS A 105 -13.86 -6.21 -10.56
CA LYS A 105 -14.61 -6.05 -11.82
C LYS A 105 -13.91 -5.19 -12.89
N GLY A 106 -12.62 -5.08 -12.84
CA GLY A 106 -11.81 -4.40 -13.85
C GLY A 106 -11.55 -5.29 -15.07
N ASP A 107 -10.67 -4.82 -15.95
CA ASP A 107 -10.26 -5.48 -17.19
C ASP A 107 -9.20 -6.58 -17.02
N GLY A 108 -8.80 -6.91 -15.80
CA GLY A 108 -7.75 -7.86 -15.50
C GLY A 108 -6.33 -7.28 -15.52
N THR A 109 -6.19 -5.98 -15.77
CA THR A 109 -4.88 -5.32 -15.70
C THR A 109 -4.40 -5.25 -14.24
N ARG A 110 -3.16 -5.73 -14.01
CA ARG A 110 -2.52 -5.65 -12.70
C ARG A 110 -2.28 -4.19 -12.32
N VAL A 111 -2.72 -3.80 -11.14
CA VAL A 111 -2.60 -2.43 -10.62
C VAL A 111 -1.34 -2.25 -9.78
N GLY A 112 -0.84 -3.33 -9.20
CA GLY A 112 0.38 -3.29 -8.41
C GLY A 112 0.75 -4.64 -7.79
N THR A 113 1.81 -4.62 -6.99
CA THR A 113 2.35 -5.79 -6.31
C THR A 113 2.70 -5.45 -4.87
N CYS A 114 2.43 -6.36 -3.94
CA CYS A 114 2.80 -6.24 -2.54
C CYS A 114 3.85 -7.26 -2.14
N TYR A 115 4.71 -6.84 -1.24
CA TYR A 115 5.81 -7.62 -0.68
C TYR A 115 5.65 -7.73 0.83
N ALA A 116 6.13 -8.82 1.40
CA ALA A 116 6.13 -8.99 2.85
C ALA A 116 6.90 -7.84 3.53
N ASN A 117 6.31 -7.30 4.58
CA ASN A 117 6.92 -6.28 5.42
C ASN A 117 6.65 -6.59 6.89
N SER A 118 7.54 -6.16 7.78
CA SER A 118 7.48 -6.48 9.21
C SER A 118 7.61 -5.27 10.12
N ASP A 119 7.45 -4.08 9.60
CA ASP A 119 7.43 -2.86 10.42
C ASP A 119 6.30 -2.91 11.44
N SER A 120 6.51 -2.24 12.58
CA SER A 120 5.48 -2.12 13.61
C SER A 120 5.48 -0.73 14.22
N LYS A 121 4.31 -0.29 14.65
CA LYS A 121 4.12 0.99 15.35
C LYS A 121 3.14 0.83 16.50
N THR A 122 3.44 1.51 17.60
CA THR A 122 2.54 1.58 18.77
C THR A 122 2.03 3.00 18.93
N CYS A 123 0.73 3.13 19.09
CA CYS A 123 0.05 4.41 19.25
C CYS A 123 -0.33 4.65 20.70
N ILE A 124 0.26 5.67 21.32
CA ILE A 124 0.00 6.10 22.68
C ILE A 124 -0.34 7.61 22.65
N PRO A 125 -1.44 8.06 23.29
CA PRO A 125 -2.50 7.29 23.94
C PRO A 125 -3.40 6.58 22.93
N GLY A 126 -4.13 5.57 23.38
CA GLY A 126 -5.14 4.86 22.57
C GLY A 126 -4.95 3.36 22.43
N GLY A 127 -3.85 2.83 22.97
CA GLY A 127 -3.69 1.39 23.16
C GLY A 127 -3.73 0.55 21.87
N VAL A 128 -3.25 1.08 20.74
CA VAL A 128 -3.24 0.39 19.46
C VAL A 128 -1.81 0.04 19.06
N HIS A 129 -1.61 -1.22 18.72
CA HIS A 129 -0.40 -1.71 18.08
C HIS A 129 -0.72 -2.14 16.65
N TYR A 130 0.04 -1.60 15.69
CA TYR A 130 -0.03 -1.96 14.28
C TYR A 130 1.20 -2.76 13.90
N GLY A 131 1.00 -3.96 13.36
CA GLY A 131 2.04 -4.79 12.78
C GLY A 131 1.86 -4.90 11.27
N ASP A 132 2.80 -4.36 10.52
CA ASP A 132 2.78 -4.42 9.06
C ASP A 132 2.91 -5.86 8.57
N LYS A 133 2.26 -6.18 7.48
CA LYS A 133 2.32 -7.48 6.82
C LYS A 133 2.77 -7.35 5.37
N LEU A 134 2.30 -6.32 4.69
CA LEU A 134 2.60 -6.07 3.28
C LEU A 134 2.85 -4.59 3.04
N ALA A 135 3.88 -4.29 2.25
CA ALA A 135 4.08 -3.00 1.59
C ALA A 135 3.71 -3.15 0.11
N CYS A 136 2.81 -2.31 -0.38
CA CYS A 136 2.24 -2.39 -1.71
C CYS A 136 2.68 -1.23 -2.58
N TYR A 137 3.13 -1.53 -3.79
CA TYR A 137 3.63 -0.58 -4.77
C TYR A 137 2.65 -0.51 -5.93
N THR A 138 2.25 0.70 -6.31
CA THR A 138 1.19 0.91 -7.29
C THR A 138 1.27 2.28 -7.95
N ASP A 139 0.81 2.36 -9.19
CA ASP A 139 0.57 3.61 -9.92
C ASP A 139 -0.90 4.09 -9.77
N LEU A 140 -1.64 3.52 -8.84
CA LEU A 140 -3.08 3.78 -8.68
C LEU A 140 -3.39 5.27 -8.45
N CYS A 141 -2.45 6.03 -7.90
CA CYS A 141 -2.57 7.44 -7.58
C CYS A 141 -1.89 8.40 -8.58
N ASN A 142 -1.36 7.90 -9.67
CA ASN A 142 -0.71 8.67 -10.73
C ASN A 142 -1.70 9.06 -11.83
#